data_0c638c7e64fc85f60d719ffd91def2d0
#
_entry.id   0c638c7e64fc85f60d719ffd91def2d0
#
_cell.length_a   1.000
_cell.length_b   1.000
_cell.length_c   1.000
_cell.angle_alpha   90.00
_cell.angle_beta   90.00
_cell.angle_gamma   90.00
#
_symmetry.space_group_name_H-M   'P 1'
#
loop_
_entity.id
_entity.type
_entity.pdbx_description
1 polymer ?
#
loop_
_entity_poly.entity_id
_entity_poly.type
_entity_poly.pdbx_seq_one_letter_code
_entity_poly.pdbx_strand_id
1 'polypeptide(L)'
;MKELSVVKAVFEESQGSAGARTIATISTARDVPLSRYRAGKLMKKLDIQSCQLPNHRYKKANQAHIEIPNHLNRQFNVTLPNQVWCGDVTYIWTGCRWAYLAIVLDLFARKPIGWAMSHSPDSTLTGKALSMAFESRGRPTGVMFHS
;
A
#
# COMPACT_ATOMS: atom_id res chain seq x y z
N MET A 1 15.75 9.22 -35.75
CA MET A 1 16.63 9.53 -34.58
C MET A 1 15.95 10.47 -33.57
N LYS A 2 15.21 11.48 -34.00
CA LYS A 2 14.55 12.50 -33.16
C LYS A 2 13.60 11.92 -32.10
N GLU A 3 12.81 10.89 -32.41
CA GLU A 3 11.87 10.25 -31.44
C GLU A 3 12.58 9.56 -30.28
N LEU A 4 13.68 8.85 -30.54
CA LEU A 4 14.44 8.13 -29.53
C LEU A 4 15.09 9.09 -28.49
N SER A 5 15.64 10.21 -28.98
CA SER A 5 16.24 11.22 -28.11
C SER A 5 15.20 11.89 -27.23
N VAL A 6 14.00 12.17 -27.73
CA VAL A 6 12.91 12.75 -26.96
C VAL A 6 12.40 11.77 -25.91
N VAL A 7 12.19 10.49 -26.26
CA VAL A 7 11.77 9.46 -25.32
C VAL A 7 12.77 9.30 -24.17
N LYS A 8 14.07 9.29 -24.47
CA LYS A 8 15.14 9.20 -23.48
C LYS A 8 15.15 10.43 -22.58
N ALA A 9 15.09 11.63 -23.15
CA ALA A 9 15.09 12.87 -22.38
C ALA A 9 13.90 12.96 -21.41
N VAL A 10 12.68 12.66 -21.88
CA VAL A 10 11.48 12.65 -21.03
C VAL A 10 11.58 11.60 -19.91
N PHE A 11 12.17 10.45 -20.18
CA PHE A 11 12.38 9.42 -19.17
C PHE A 11 13.39 9.83 -18.09
N GLU A 12 14.51 10.44 -18.51
CA GLU A 12 15.54 10.95 -17.59
C GLU A 12 15.03 12.13 -16.73
N GLU A 13 14.34 13.10 -17.33
CA GLU A 13 13.70 14.21 -16.63
C GLU A 13 12.67 13.75 -15.57
N SER A 14 11.97 12.66 -15.86
CA SER A 14 11.02 12.04 -14.91
C SER A 14 11.69 11.17 -13.84
N GLN A 15 13.02 11.12 -13.81
CA GLN A 15 13.78 10.24 -12.93
C GLN A 15 13.36 8.76 -13.03
N GLY A 16 13.07 8.31 -14.25
CA GLY A 16 12.65 6.94 -14.52
C GLY A 16 11.20 6.62 -14.20
N SER A 17 10.38 7.59 -13.80
CA SER A 17 8.98 7.33 -13.42
C SER A 17 8.01 7.33 -14.61
N ALA A 18 8.36 8.00 -15.72
CA ALA A 18 7.47 8.09 -16.88
C ALA A 18 7.30 6.75 -17.59
N GLY A 19 6.04 6.31 -17.70
CA GLY A 19 5.66 5.17 -18.53
C GLY A 19 5.28 5.59 -19.95
N ALA A 20 5.02 4.60 -20.83
CA ALA A 20 4.74 4.83 -22.25
C ALA A 20 3.58 5.81 -22.52
N ARG A 21 2.57 5.89 -21.64
CA ARG A 21 1.47 6.85 -21.75
C ARG A 21 1.95 8.27 -21.49
N THR A 22 2.66 8.48 -20.40
CA THR A 22 3.20 9.78 -19.99
C THR A 22 4.19 10.30 -21.02
N ILE A 23 5.10 9.43 -21.49
CA ILE A 23 6.06 9.77 -22.55
C ILE A 23 5.34 10.19 -23.85
N ALA A 24 4.30 9.46 -24.26
CA ALA A 24 3.52 9.82 -25.45
C ALA A 24 2.88 11.21 -25.32
N THR A 25 2.27 11.51 -24.15
CA THR A 25 1.64 12.81 -23.88
C THR A 25 2.66 13.95 -23.92
N ILE A 26 3.77 13.81 -23.19
CA ILE A 26 4.81 14.86 -23.11
C ILE A 26 5.52 15.05 -24.45
N SER A 27 5.83 13.96 -25.18
CA SER A 27 6.44 14.06 -26.50
C SER A 27 5.55 14.78 -27.51
N THR A 28 4.24 14.51 -27.47
CA THR A 28 3.27 15.22 -28.33
C THR A 28 3.20 16.70 -27.97
N ALA A 29 3.25 17.07 -26.71
CA ALA A 29 3.32 18.48 -26.27
C ALA A 29 4.63 19.18 -26.68
N ARG A 30 5.67 18.44 -27.06
CA ARG A 30 6.97 18.93 -27.56
C ARG A 30 7.09 18.84 -29.10
N ASP A 31 5.99 18.87 -29.79
CA ASP A 31 5.92 18.76 -31.28
C ASP A 31 6.53 17.47 -31.87
N VAL A 32 6.56 16.39 -31.05
CA VAL A 32 6.93 15.04 -31.50
C VAL A 32 5.76 14.09 -31.19
N PRO A 33 4.76 14.01 -32.09
CA PRO A 33 3.56 13.22 -31.84
C PRO A 33 3.91 11.73 -31.80
N LEU A 34 3.71 11.14 -30.63
CA LEU A 34 3.92 9.71 -30.39
C LEU A 34 2.64 9.06 -29.83
N SER A 35 2.25 7.94 -30.44
CA SER A 35 1.24 7.09 -29.83
C SER A 35 1.83 6.31 -28.64
N ARG A 36 0.98 5.93 -27.68
CA ARG A 36 1.38 5.06 -26.54
C ARG A 36 2.09 3.79 -26.98
N TYR A 37 1.60 3.17 -28.08
CA TYR A 37 2.20 1.95 -28.62
C TYR A 37 3.61 2.21 -29.17
N ARG A 38 3.78 3.31 -29.91
CA ARG A 38 5.07 3.72 -30.44
C ARG A 38 6.06 4.06 -29.32
N ALA A 39 5.63 4.83 -28.33
CA ALA A 39 6.44 5.14 -27.14
C ALA A 39 6.91 3.87 -26.44
N GLY A 40 6.02 2.88 -26.21
CA GLY A 40 6.38 1.61 -25.62
C GLY A 40 7.40 0.79 -26.41
N LYS A 41 7.33 0.80 -27.75
CA LYS A 41 8.34 0.17 -28.60
C LYS A 41 9.70 0.87 -28.50
N LEU A 42 9.71 2.20 -28.43
CA LEU A 42 10.94 2.98 -28.28
C LEU A 42 11.58 2.78 -26.91
N MET A 43 10.77 2.71 -25.85
CA MET A 43 11.25 2.35 -24.51
C MET A 43 11.94 0.99 -24.48
N LYS A 44 11.31 -0.03 -25.09
CA LYS A 44 11.93 -1.36 -25.22
C LYS A 44 13.25 -1.33 -26.01
N LYS A 45 13.32 -0.52 -27.08
CA LYS A 45 14.54 -0.36 -27.87
C LYS A 45 15.68 0.32 -27.09
N LEU A 46 15.33 1.18 -26.13
CA LEU A 46 16.27 1.87 -25.24
C LEU A 46 16.58 1.06 -23.98
N ASP A 47 15.94 -0.10 -23.81
CA ASP A 47 16.01 -0.93 -22.60
C ASP A 47 15.68 -0.17 -21.30
N ILE A 48 14.67 0.72 -21.38
CA ILE A 48 14.19 1.51 -20.24
C ILE A 48 12.81 1.06 -19.80
N GLN A 49 12.60 0.99 -18.49
CA GLN A 49 11.34 0.61 -17.87
C GLN A 49 10.98 1.58 -16.76
N SER A 50 9.71 1.98 -16.69
CA SER A 50 9.21 2.84 -15.62
C SER A 50 9.38 2.17 -14.24
N CYS A 51 9.89 2.92 -13.28
CA CYS A 51 10.00 2.46 -11.88
C CYS A 51 8.64 2.44 -11.14
N GLN A 52 7.57 2.92 -11.76
CA GLN A 52 6.24 2.82 -11.17
C GLN A 52 5.80 1.36 -11.11
N LEU A 53 5.46 0.91 -9.90
CA LEU A 53 4.91 -0.42 -9.70
C LEU A 53 3.57 -0.55 -10.45
N PRO A 54 3.32 -1.69 -11.12
CA PRO A 54 2.02 -1.95 -11.72
C PRO A 54 0.95 -1.94 -10.61
N ASN A 55 -0.24 -1.40 -10.94
CA ASN A 55 -1.36 -1.41 -10.01
C ASN A 55 -1.59 -2.83 -9.47
N HIS A 56 -1.60 -2.96 -8.16
CA HIS A 56 -1.88 -4.23 -7.50
C HIS A 56 -3.29 -4.68 -7.88
N ARG A 57 -3.39 -5.82 -8.58
CA ARG A 57 -4.69 -6.46 -8.83
C ARG A 57 -5.07 -7.22 -7.57
N TYR A 58 -6.00 -6.68 -6.80
CA TYR A 58 -6.63 -7.43 -5.72
C TYR A 58 -7.30 -8.67 -6.31
N LYS A 59 -6.94 -9.83 -5.82
CA LYS A 59 -7.68 -11.06 -6.11
C LYS A 59 -9.05 -10.87 -5.46
N LYS A 60 -10.11 -10.80 -6.27
CA LYS A 60 -11.47 -10.85 -5.74
C LYS A 60 -11.62 -12.22 -5.07
N ALA A 61 -11.91 -12.22 -3.78
CA ALA A 61 -12.24 -13.43 -3.08
C ALA A 61 -13.54 -14.00 -3.69
N ASN A 62 -13.48 -15.23 -4.17
CA ASN A 62 -14.65 -15.94 -4.73
C ASN A 62 -15.61 -16.45 -3.64
N GLN A 63 -15.39 -16.07 -2.38
CA GLN A 63 -16.28 -16.45 -1.27
C GLN A 63 -17.26 -15.30 -0.99
N ALA A 64 -18.51 -15.66 -0.79
CA ALA A 64 -19.51 -14.73 -0.28
C ALA A 64 -18.97 -14.11 1.02
N HIS A 65 -18.81 -12.79 1.07
CA HIS A 65 -18.45 -12.09 2.28
C HIS A 65 -19.55 -12.32 3.31
N ILE A 66 -19.17 -12.91 4.44
CA ILE A 66 -20.03 -12.88 5.62
C ILE A 66 -20.14 -11.41 6.01
N GLU A 67 -21.33 -10.87 5.96
CA GLU A 67 -21.60 -9.48 6.34
C GLU A 67 -21.41 -9.37 7.87
N ILE A 68 -20.24 -8.87 8.28
CA ILE A 68 -19.93 -8.62 9.69
C ILE A 68 -20.48 -7.23 10.04
N PRO A 69 -21.43 -7.11 10.99
CA PRO A 69 -21.98 -5.82 11.36
C PRO A 69 -20.91 -4.89 11.92
N ASN A 70 -20.92 -3.64 11.49
CA ASN A 70 -20.00 -2.61 11.97
C ASN A 70 -20.45 -2.12 13.38
N HIS A 71 -19.96 -2.76 14.41
CA HIS A 71 -20.31 -2.42 15.80
C HIS A 71 -19.73 -1.07 16.25
N LEU A 72 -18.58 -0.64 15.70
CA LEU A 72 -17.97 0.65 16.05
C LEU A 72 -18.81 1.84 15.53
N ASN A 73 -19.51 1.67 14.39
CA ASN A 73 -20.41 2.66 13.80
C ASN A 73 -19.85 4.10 13.78
N ARG A 74 -18.55 4.26 13.46
CA ARG A 74 -17.83 5.54 13.45
C ARG A 74 -17.75 6.27 14.81
N GLN A 75 -18.02 5.58 15.90
CA GLN A 75 -17.91 6.15 17.26
C GLN A 75 -16.45 6.12 17.73
N PHE A 76 -15.61 6.98 17.20
CA PHE A 76 -14.18 7.05 17.50
C PHE A 76 -13.85 7.81 18.81
N ASN A 77 -14.85 8.43 19.44
CA ASN A 77 -14.69 9.11 20.72
C ASN A 77 -14.94 8.12 21.88
N VAL A 78 -13.85 7.51 22.31
CA VAL A 78 -13.86 6.51 23.40
C VAL A 78 -13.49 7.20 24.71
N THR A 79 -14.20 6.90 25.79
CA THR A 79 -14.10 7.60 27.06
C THR A 79 -13.12 6.98 28.06
N LEU A 80 -12.80 5.70 27.90
CA LEU A 80 -11.90 4.96 28.79
C LEU A 80 -10.89 4.12 27.99
N PRO A 81 -9.70 3.85 28.55
CA PRO A 81 -8.74 2.95 27.92
C PRO A 81 -9.28 1.52 27.83
N ASN A 82 -8.79 0.79 26.84
CA ASN A 82 -9.14 -0.62 26.60
C ASN A 82 -10.62 -0.90 26.27
N GLN A 83 -11.41 0.11 25.87
CA GLN A 83 -12.76 -0.11 25.35
C GLN A 83 -12.74 -0.54 23.89
N VAL A 84 -11.96 0.16 23.06
CA VAL A 84 -11.84 -0.11 21.63
C VAL A 84 -10.38 -0.08 21.21
N TRP A 85 -9.94 -1.15 20.59
CA TRP A 85 -8.67 -1.23 19.90
C TRP A 85 -8.87 -1.26 18.40
N CYS A 86 -8.05 -0.54 17.65
CA CYS A 86 -8.05 -0.56 16.19
C CYS A 86 -6.75 -1.19 15.70
N GLY A 87 -6.86 -2.06 14.69
CA GLY A 87 -5.71 -2.70 14.06
C GLY A 87 -5.65 -2.46 12.57
N ASP A 88 -4.43 -2.34 12.05
CA ASP A 88 -4.17 -2.23 10.63
C ASP A 88 -2.85 -2.90 10.25
N VAL A 89 -2.71 -3.29 8.97
CA VAL A 89 -1.49 -3.87 8.42
C VAL A 89 -0.95 -2.99 7.31
N THR A 90 0.24 -2.46 7.53
CA THR A 90 0.96 -1.60 6.59
C THR A 90 2.06 -2.37 5.85
N TYR A 91 2.26 -2.02 4.58
CA TYR A 91 3.29 -2.57 3.71
C TYR A 91 4.54 -1.70 3.79
N ILE A 92 5.69 -2.32 4.05
CA ILE A 92 6.99 -1.65 4.15
C ILE A 92 7.95 -2.25 3.12
N TRP A 93 8.44 -1.42 2.21
CA TRP A 93 9.49 -1.84 1.29
C TRP A 93 10.86 -1.80 1.97
N THR A 94 11.56 -2.93 2.02
CA THR A 94 12.87 -3.05 2.69
C THR A 94 14.07 -2.91 1.75
N GLY A 95 13.84 -2.43 0.51
CA GLY A 95 14.89 -2.31 -0.51
C GLY A 95 14.98 -3.53 -1.43
N CYS A 96 14.71 -4.72 -0.96
CA CYS A 96 14.76 -5.96 -1.74
C CYS A 96 13.45 -6.77 -1.73
N ARG A 97 12.62 -6.62 -0.71
CA ARG A 97 11.34 -7.33 -0.57
C ARG A 97 10.35 -6.56 0.29
N TRP A 98 9.09 -6.94 0.22
CA TRP A 98 8.04 -6.41 1.08
C TRP A 98 8.13 -7.03 2.48
N ALA A 99 7.97 -6.20 3.49
CA ALA A 99 7.66 -6.57 4.86
C ALA A 99 6.29 -5.99 5.24
N TYR A 100 5.68 -6.55 6.25
CA TYR A 100 4.35 -6.18 6.72
C TYR A 100 4.44 -5.86 8.20
N LEU A 101 3.87 -4.73 8.58
CA LEU A 101 3.77 -4.28 9.96
C LEU A 101 2.31 -4.26 10.37
N ALA A 102 1.93 -5.12 11.31
CA ALA A 102 0.64 -5.05 12.00
C ALA A 102 0.79 -4.19 13.25
N ILE A 103 -0.14 -3.26 13.44
CA ILE A 103 -0.18 -2.36 14.61
C ILE A 103 -1.55 -2.47 15.25
N VAL A 104 -1.57 -2.47 16.58
CA VAL A 104 -2.78 -2.34 17.39
C VAL A 104 -2.71 -1.05 18.19
N LEU A 105 -3.72 -0.21 18.04
CA LEU A 105 -3.86 1.09 18.70
C LEU A 105 -4.99 1.03 19.74
N ASP A 106 -4.75 1.57 20.93
CA ASP A 106 -5.83 1.92 21.86
C ASP A 106 -6.46 3.24 21.39
N LEU A 107 -7.73 3.21 21.06
CA LEU A 107 -8.42 4.35 20.48
C LEU A 107 -8.56 5.51 21.47
N PHE A 108 -8.66 5.25 22.78
CA PHE A 108 -8.67 6.27 23.81
C PHE A 108 -7.32 6.99 23.92
N ALA A 109 -6.24 6.24 24.08
CA ALA A 109 -4.90 6.80 24.25
C ALA A 109 -4.28 7.27 22.92
N ARG A 110 -4.82 6.83 21.77
CA ARG A 110 -4.27 7.05 20.41
C ARG A 110 -2.80 6.63 20.30
N LYS A 111 -2.44 5.58 21.03
CA LYS A 111 -1.06 5.06 21.08
C LYS A 111 -1.01 3.61 20.63
N PRO A 112 0.06 3.20 19.92
CA PRO A 112 0.32 1.80 19.67
C PRO A 112 0.51 1.06 21.01
N ILE A 113 -0.17 -0.07 21.16
CA ILE A 113 -0.11 -0.92 22.34
C ILE A 113 0.42 -2.32 22.02
N GLY A 114 0.42 -2.68 20.74
CA GLY A 114 1.00 -3.92 20.25
C GLY A 114 1.38 -3.77 18.77
N TRP A 115 2.40 -4.51 18.35
CA TRP A 115 2.85 -4.53 16.97
C TRP A 115 3.61 -5.84 16.67
N ALA A 116 3.66 -6.19 15.39
CA ALA A 116 4.48 -7.29 14.90
C ALA A 116 4.92 -7.03 13.46
N MET A 117 6.05 -7.60 13.06
CA MET A 117 6.53 -7.57 11.68
C MET A 117 6.67 -8.99 11.13
N SER A 118 6.40 -9.13 9.82
CA SER A 118 6.57 -10.39 9.09
C SER A 118 6.85 -10.13 7.62
N HIS A 119 7.32 -11.15 6.92
CA HIS A 119 7.38 -11.15 5.46
C HIS A 119 6.11 -11.70 4.78
N SER A 120 5.13 -12.13 5.57
CA SER A 120 3.83 -12.61 5.10
C SER A 120 2.69 -11.88 5.83
N PRO A 121 1.69 -11.35 5.11
CA PRO A 121 0.53 -10.69 5.70
C PRO A 121 -0.56 -11.72 6.02
N ASP A 122 -0.28 -12.59 6.97
CA ASP A 122 -1.18 -13.66 7.41
C ASP A 122 -1.80 -13.38 8.78
N SER A 123 -2.72 -14.25 9.19
CA SER A 123 -3.38 -14.16 10.49
C SER A 123 -2.41 -14.29 11.67
N THR A 124 -1.25 -14.95 11.47
CA THR A 124 -0.20 -15.08 12.49
C THR A 124 0.41 -13.71 12.82
N LEU A 125 0.61 -12.87 11.81
CA LEU A 125 1.13 -11.52 11.99
C LEU A 125 0.19 -10.67 12.85
N THR A 126 -1.09 -10.63 12.50
CA THR A 126 -2.10 -9.86 13.27
C THR A 126 -2.31 -10.45 14.66
N GLY A 127 -2.30 -11.78 14.78
CA GLY A 127 -2.38 -12.48 16.06
C GLY A 127 -1.24 -12.12 17.01
N LYS A 128 0.01 -12.03 16.53
CA LYS A 128 1.17 -11.62 17.34
C LYS A 128 1.04 -10.18 17.82
N ALA A 129 0.62 -9.24 16.95
CA ALA A 129 0.41 -7.85 17.34
C ALA A 129 -0.68 -7.73 18.40
N LEU A 130 -1.78 -8.46 18.25
CA LEU A 130 -2.90 -8.49 19.20
C LEU A 130 -2.49 -9.13 20.51
N SER A 131 -1.74 -10.23 20.50
CA SER A 131 -1.22 -10.87 21.73
C SER A 131 -0.30 -9.92 22.50
N MET A 132 0.61 -9.22 21.81
CA MET A 132 1.45 -8.21 22.44
C MET A 132 0.61 -7.10 23.09
N ALA A 133 -0.42 -6.60 22.40
CA ALA A 133 -1.33 -5.59 22.94
C ALA A 133 -2.05 -6.10 24.19
N PHE A 134 -2.56 -7.32 24.14
CA PHE A 134 -3.27 -7.96 25.24
C PHE A 134 -2.40 -8.12 26.49
N GLU A 135 -1.18 -8.63 26.31
CA GLU A 135 -0.23 -8.80 27.43
C GLU A 135 0.23 -7.45 28.00
N SER A 136 0.55 -6.48 27.15
CA SER A 136 1.03 -5.15 27.58
C SER A 136 -0.02 -4.37 28.37
N ARG A 137 -1.30 -4.69 28.18
CA ARG A 137 -2.44 -4.04 28.87
C ARG A 137 -2.98 -4.84 30.04
N GLY A 138 -2.30 -5.91 30.46
CA GLY A 138 -2.71 -6.72 31.60
C GLY A 138 -3.94 -7.58 31.34
N ARG A 139 -4.13 -8.03 30.10
CA ARG A 139 -5.19 -8.97 29.68
C ARG A 139 -6.61 -8.44 29.94
N PRO A 140 -6.97 -7.26 29.42
CA PRO A 140 -8.28 -6.68 29.66
C PRO A 140 -9.40 -7.53 29.06
N THR A 141 -10.57 -7.50 29.70
CA THR A 141 -11.79 -8.16 29.21
C THR A 141 -12.74 -7.15 28.59
N GLY A 142 -13.58 -7.60 27.64
CA GLY A 142 -14.62 -6.75 27.04
C GLY A 142 -14.12 -5.72 26.02
N VAL A 143 -12.90 -5.87 25.51
CA VAL A 143 -12.34 -4.97 24.50
C VAL A 143 -12.95 -5.26 23.13
N MET A 144 -13.46 -4.23 22.46
CA MET A 144 -13.85 -4.32 21.05
C MET A 144 -12.61 -4.16 20.18
N PHE A 145 -12.36 -5.12 19.27
CA PHE A 145 -11.32 -5.00 18.25
C PHE A 145 -11.95 -4.69 16.89
N HIS A 146 -11.48 -3.63 16.24
CA HIS A 146 -11.92 -3.18 14.93
C HIS A 146 -10.74 -3.12 13.95
N SER A 147 -10.90 -3.71 12.75
CA SER A 147 -9.87 -3.73 11.69
C SER A 147 -10.49 -3.51 10.30
#